data_6c8b7cd80a75842c721f35b377c5561f
#
_entry.id   6c8b7cd80a75842c721f35b377c5561f
#
_cell.length_a   1.000
_cell.length_b   1.000
_cell.length_c   1.000
_cell.angle_alpha   90.00
_cell.angle_beta   90.00
_cell.angle_gamma   90.00
#
_symmetry.space_group_name_H-M   'P 1'
#
loop_
_entity.id
_entity.type
_entity.pdbx_description
1 polymer ?
#
loop_
_entity_poly.entity_id
_entity_poly.type
_entity_poly.pdbx_seq_one_letter_code
_entity_poly.pdbx_strand_id
1 'polypeptide(L)'
;MASARRIGAPDAKNRVVLLDAAEQLLIEEGYAAVTSRRVAEKAGLKPQLVHYYFRTMDDLFLEIFRRYADQGMEAHQYALASPQPLWALWRFGINPEASRLTMEMAALANHRKALRAEMSRYAEVFREQQRQAFVTALERHGALPSEVPPVVWSILLTGLSTVVMLGEALGVTAGHAETMELVERFLTQIEGPPQIDDGLVHQWRSEQSAPLAPEFSATTTPSTASTQ
;
A
#
# COMPACT_ATOMS: atom_id res chain seq x y z
N MET A 1 -11.27 -39.80 -7.84
CA MET A 1 -11.76 -38.41 -7.91
C MET A 1 -11.21 -37.68 -6.72
N ALA A 2 -10.26 -36.75 -6.90
CA ALA A 2 -9.71 -35.95 -5.81
C ALA A 2 -10.77 -34.89 -5.41
N SER A 3 -11.22 -34.98 -4.15
CA SER A 3 -12.14 -33.99 -3.56
C SER A 3 -11.54 -32.61 -3.69
N ALA A 4 -12.25 -31.68 -4.33
CA ALA A 4 -11.86 -30.29 -4.39
C ALA A 4 -11.72 -29.77 -2.96
N ARG A 5 -10.50 -29.46 -2.53
CA ARG A 5 -10.22 -28.90 -1.21
C ARG A 5 -11.01 -27.58 -1.08
N ARG A 6 -11.98 -27.53 -0.17
CA ARG A 6 -12.71 -26.31 0.13
C ARG A 6 -11.72 -25.24 0.58
N ILE A 7 -11.56 -24.20 -0.23
CA ILE A 7 -10.86 -22.97 0.18
C ILE A 7 -11.80 -22.31 1.19
N GLY A 8 -11.28 -21.94 2.37
CA GLY A 8 -12.08 -21.23 3.37
C GLY A 8 -12.62 -19.90 2.78
N ALA A 9 -13.78 -19.48 3.27
CA ALA A 9 -14.41 -18.26 2.80
C ALA A 9 -13.44 -17.07 2.85
N PRO A 10 -13.46 -16.16 1.87
CA PRO A 10 -12.55 -15.01 1.82
C PRO A 10 -12.58 -14.11 3.05
N ASP A 11 -13.73 -14.01 3.70
CA ASP A 11 -14.02 -13.21 4.90
C ASP A 11 -13.86 -13.99 6.22
N ALA A 12 -13.39 -15.24 6.17
CA ALA A 12 -13.18 -16.04 7.38
C ALA A 12 -12.19 -15.34 8.32
N LYS A 13 -12.55 -15.14 9.58
CA LYS A 13 -11.74 -14.45 10.61
C LYS A 13 -10.28 -14.89 10.62
N ASN A 14 -10.01 -16.20 10.59
CA ASN A 14 -8.64 -16.72 10.61
C ASN A 14 -7.86 -16.39 9.32
N ARG A 15 -8.54 -16.25 8.17
CA ARG A 15 -7.90 -15.85 6.92
C ARG A 15 -7.39 -14.42 7.00
N VAL A 16 -8.21 -13.51 7.54
CA VAL A 16 -7.84 -12.10 7.74
C VAL A 16 -6.66 -12.01 8.71
N VAL A 17 -6.72 -12.69 9.86
CA VAL A 17 -5.63 -12.68 10.86
C VAL A 17 -4.30 -13.21 10.28
N LEU A 18 -4.35 -14.24 9.43
CA LEU A 18 -3.16 -14.75 8.75
C LEU A 18 -2.60 -13.75 7.73
N LEU A 19 -3.48 -13.05 7.01
CA LEU A 19 -3.09 -12.05 6.04
C LEU A 19 -2.45 -10.84 6.73
N ASP A 20 -3.03 -10.37 7.85
CA ASP A 20 -2.48 -9.30 8.67
C ASP A 20 -1.09 -9.66 9.23
N ALA A 21 -0.95 -10.86 9.77
CA ALA A 21 0.33 -11.34 10.28
C ALA A 21 1.40 -11.45 9.17
N ALA A 22 1.01 -11.86 7.97
CA ALA A 22 1.91 -11.96 6.82
C ALA A 22 2.36 -10.59 6.32
N GLU A 23 1.45 -9.63 6.27
CA GLU A 23 1.75 -8.26 5.89
C GLU A 23 2.68 -7.57 6.89
N GLN A 24 2.42 -7.73 8.18
CA GLN A 24 3.32 -7.22 9.23
C GLN A 24 4.73 -7.81 9.12
N LEU A 25 4.87 -9.13 8.93
CA LEU A 25 6.17 -9.77 8.71
C LEU A 25 6.89 -9.20 7.47
N LEU A 26 6.14 -8.96 6.40
CA LEU A 26 6.68 -8.40 5.17
C LEU A 26 7.24 -6.98 5.38
N ILE A 27 6.50 -6.14 6.11
CA ILE A 27 6.90 -4.76 6.40
C ILE A 27 8.07 -4.70 7.39
N GLU A 28 8.02 -5.49 8.45
CA GLU A 28 8.99 -5.45 9.53
C GLU A 28 10.32 -6.12 9.16
N GLU A 29 10.27 -7.25 8.46
CA GLU A 29 11.41 -8.14 8.27
C GLU A 29 11.70 -8.52 6.80
N GLY A 30 10.87 -8.02 5.86
CA GLY A 30 10.99 -8.29 4.43
C GLY A 30 10.41 -9.64 4.03
N TYR A 31 10.36 -9.88 2.71
CA TYR A 31 9.67 -11.04 2.14
C TYR A 31 10.25 -12.41 2.56
N ALA A 32 11.55 -12.48 2.83
CA ALA A 32 12.21 -13.73 3.22
C ALA A 32 11.71 -14.26 4.58
N ALA A 33 11.19 -13.36 5.43
CA ALA A 33 10.61 -13.71 6.72
C ALA A 33 9.20 -14.32 6.59
N VAL A 34 8.49 -14.09 5.48
CA VAL A 34 7.10 -14.53 5.28
C VAL A 34 7.07 -15.99 4.88
N THR A 35 7.05 -16.87 5.88
CA THR A 35 6.91 -18.32 5.72
C THR A 35 5.62 -18.81 6.39
N SER A 36 5.04 -19.92 5.94
CA SER A 36 3.81 -20.46 6.54
C SER A 36 3.91 -20.69 8.05
N ARG A 37 5.10 -21.09 8.54
CA ARG A 37 5.36 -21.29 9.96
C ARG A 37 5.35 -19.96 10.71
N ARG A 38 6.10 -18.96 10.26
CA ARG A 38 6.21 -17.66 10.91
C ARG A 38 4.90 -16.87 10.87
N VAL A 39 4.20 -16.91 9.73
CA VAL A 39 2.87 -16.30 9.59
C VAL A 39 1.89 -16.90 10.60
N ALA A 40 1.83 -18.22 10.72
CA ALA A 40 0.97 -18.88 11.69
C ALA A 40 1.36 -18.59 13.13
N GLU A 41 2.66 -18.57 13.45
CA GLU A 41 3.19 -18.23 14.77
C GLU A 41 2.79 -16.80 15.17
N LYS A 42 3.02 -15.80 14.29
CA LYS A 42 2.63 -14.40 14.51
C LYS A 42 1.10 -14.22 14.65
N ALA A 43 0.33 -15.03 13.92
CA ALA A 43 -1.14 -15.04 13.97
C ALA A 43 -1.72 -15.80 15.18
N GLY A 44 -0.90 -16.50 15.97
CA GLY A 44 -1.37 -17.38 17.05
C GLY A 44 -2.18 -18.59 16.55
N LEU A 45 -1.93 -19.04 15.32
CA LEU A 45 -2.65 -20.10 14.63
C LEU A 45 -1.74 -21.28 14.26
N LYS A 46 -2.35 -22.39 13.81
CA LYS A 46 -1.60 -23.55 13.34
C LYS A 46 -1.12 -23.40 11.89
N PRO A 47 0.13 -23.79 11.53
CA PRO A 47 0.66 -23.65 10.16
C PRO A 47 -0.21 -24.29 9.06
N GLN A 48 -0.97 -25.35 9.38
CA GLN A 48 -1.86 -25.99 8.44
C GLN A 48 -2.98 -25.04 7.94
N LEU A 49 -3.36 -24.05 8.75
CA LEU A 49 -4.38 -23.06 8.37
C LEU A 49 -3.88 -22.12 7.27
N VAL A 50 -2.60 -21.84 7.20
CA VAL A 50 -2.04 -21.04 6.09
C VAL A 50 -2.31 -21.76 4.78
N HIS A 51 -1.98 -23.07 4.68
CA HIS A 51 -2.20 -23.87 3.48
C HIS A 51 -3.67 -24.24 3.24
N TYR A 52 -4.52 -24.10 4.25
CA TYR A 52 -5.96 -24.25 4.10
C TYR A 52 -6.60 -23.04 3.40
N TYR A 53 -6.17 -21.81 3.77
CA TYR A 53 -6.72 -20.58 3.20
C TYR A 53 -5.98 -20.12 1.94
N PHE A 54 -4.66 -20.38 1.86
CA PHE A 54 -3.81 -20.02 0.73
C PHE A 54 -3.15 -21.30 0.23
N ARG A 55 -3.42 -21.68 -1.03
CA ARG A 55 -2.89 -22.93 -1.61
C ARG A 55 -1.38 -22.96 -1.63
N THR A 56 -0.79 -21.80 -1.94
CA THR A 56 0.65 -21.58 -2.05
C THR A 56 1.04 -20.29 -1.32
N MET A 57 2.32 -20.12 -1.06
CA MET A 57 2.84 -18.85 -0.58
C MET A 57 2.70 -17.75 -1.64
N ASP A 58 2.70 -18.10 -2.92
CA ASP A 58 2.46 -17.13 -4.00
C ASP A 58 1.03 -16.58 -3.97
N ASP A 59 0.03 -17.43 -3.65
CA ASP A 59 -1.34 -16.96 -3.44
C ASP A 59 -1.43 -16.00 -2.24
N LEU A 60 -0.71 -16.27 -1.16
CA LEU A 60 -0.65 -15.37 -0.01
C LEU A 60 -0.05 -14.00 -0.38
N PHE A 61 1.09 -13.98 -1.08
CA PHE A 61 1.71 -12.74 -1.54
C PHE A 61 0.82 -11.97 -2.51
N LEU A 62 0.12 -12.66 -3.39
CA LEU A 62 -0.82 -12.04 -4.32
C LEU A 62 -1.99 -11.37 -3.58
N GLU A 63 -2.51 -12.02 -2.53
CA GLU A 63 -3.58 -11.45 -1.70
C GLU A 63 -3.11 -10.26 -0.85
N ILE A 64 -1.89 -10.31 -0.30
CA ILE A 64 -1.28 -9.15 0.38
C ILE A 64 -1.21 -7.99 -0.60
N PHE A 65 -0.68 -8.23 -1.81
CA PHE A 65 -0.57 -7.19 -2.82
C PHE A 65 -1.93 -6.61 -3.22
N ARG A 66 -2.94 -7.46 -3.47
CA ARG A 66 -4.29 -6.99 -3.85
C ARG A 66 -4.89 -6.09 -2.78
N ARG A 67 -4.84 -6.53 -1.53
CA ARG A 67 -5.35 -5.74 -0.41
C ARG A 67 -4.66 -4.38 -0.34
N TYR A 68 -3.34 -4.36 -0.42
CA TYR A 68 -2.56 -3.13 -0.43
C TYR A 68 -2.89 -2.25 -1.64
N ALA A 69 -2.97 -2.84 -2.84
CA ALA A 69 -3.27 -2.11 -4.06
C ALA A 69 -4.70 -1.52 -4.06
N ASP A 70 -5.69 -2.25 -3.53
CA ASP A 70 -7.07 -1.77 -3.40
C ASP A 70 -7.14 -0.58 -2.44
N GLN A 71 -6.48 -0.65 -1.29
CA GLN A 71 -6.36 0.48 -0.35
C GLN A 71 -5.63 1.67 -0.98
N GLY A 72 -4.54 1.40 -1.72
CA GLY A 72 -3.82 2.42 -2.46
C GLY A 72 -4.66 3.08 -3.55
N MET A 73 -5.54 2.31 -4.22
CA MET A 73 -6.48 2.84 -5.20
C MET A 73 -7.52 3.77 -4.58
N GLU A 74 -8.06 3.43 -3.42
CA GLU A 74 -9.00 4.29 -2.68
C GLU A 74 -8.33 5.61 -2.28
N ALA A 75 -7.13 5.55 -1.70
CA ALA A 75 -6.36 6.75 -1.34
C ALA A 75 -6.01 7.60 -2.56
N HIS A 76 -5.65 6.96 -3.68
CA HIS A 76 -5.36 7.64 -4.93
C HIS A 76 -6.60 8.34 -5.51
N GLN A 77 -7.77 7.69 -5.49
CA GLN A 77 -9.03 8.32 -5.90
C GLN A 77 -9.38 9.52 -5.01
N TYR A 78 -9.15 9.41 -3.69
CA TYR A 78 -9.32 10.52 -2.78
C TYR A 78 -8.38 11.68 -3.11
N ALA A 79 -7.11 11.41 -3.40
CA ALA A 79 -6.13 12.40 -3.82
C ALA A 79 -6.56 13.11 -5.11
N LEU A 80 -7.10 12.38 -6.08
CA LEU A 80 -7.59 12.93 -7.34
C LEU A 80 -8.84 13.81 -7.17
N ALA A 81 -9.66 13.54 -6.16
CA ALA A 81 -10.83 14.35 -5.84
C ALA A 81 -10.48 15.64 -5.05
N SER A 82 -9.23 15.79 -4.61
CA SER A 82 -8.74 16.99 -3.91
C SER A 82 -8.84 18.25 -4.79
N PRO A 83 -9.02 19.44 -4.19
CA PRO A 83 -8.87 20.71 -4.90
C PRO A 83 -7.49 20.89 -5.56
N GLN A 84 -6.45 20.25 -5.00
CA GLN A 84 -5.07 20.27 -5.47
C GLN A 84 -4.58 18.81 -5.72
N PRO A 85 -5.04 18.15 -6.79
CA PRO A 85 -4.77 16.73 -7.03
C PRO A 85 -3.29 16.42 -7.25
N LEU A 86 -2.51 17.32 -7.85
CA LEU A 86 -1.07 17.08 -8.08
C LEU A 86 -0.27 17.13 -6.77
N TRP A 87 -0.62 18.06 -5.86
CA TRP A 87 -0.07 18.08 -4.51
C TRP A 87 -0.42 16.83 -3.73
N ALA A 88 -1.67 16.38 -3.81
CA ALA A 88 -2.12 15.17 -3.13
C ALA A 88 -1.41 13.92 -3.69
N LEU A 89 -1.25 13.80 -5.00
CA LEU A 89 -0.49 12.73 -5.65
C LEU A 89 0.99 12.73 -5.26
N TRP A 90 1.61 13.91 -5.16
CA TRP A 90 2.99 14.02 -4.70
C TRP A 90 3.14 13.48 -3.27
N ARG A 91 2.28 13.94 -2.34
CA ARG A 91 2.28 13.47 -0.96
C ARG A 91 1.99 11.98 -0.83
N PHE A 92 1.10 11.45 -1.66
CA PHE A 92 0.87 10.01 -1.76
C PHE A 92 2.16 9.26 -2.17
N GLY A 93 2.88 9.78 -3.16
CA GLY A 93 4.11 9.17 -3.68
C GLY A 93 5.31 9.18 -2.73
N ILE A 94 5.41 10.17 -1.81
CA ILE A 94 6.48 10.29 -0.82
C ILE A 94 6.14 9.62 0.52
N ASN A 95 5.29 8.60 0.53
CA ASN A 95 4.96 7.82 1.72
C ASN A 95 6.01 6.69 1.91
N PRO A 96 6.83 6.71 3.00
CA PRO A 96 7.90 5.73 3.19
C PRO A 96 7.42 4.29 3.36
N GLU A 97 6.31 4.07 4.08
CA GLU A 97 5.76 2.72 4.33
C GLU A 97 5.22 2.11 3.04
N ALA A 98 4.43 2.89 2.28
CA ALA A 98 3.89 2.47 1.00
C ALA A 98 5.00 2.16 -0.01
N SER A 99 6.04 2.99 -0.05
CA SER A 99 7.20 2.81 -0.93
C SER A 99 7.97 1.54 -0.59
N ARG A 100 8.22 1.28 0.70
CA ARG A 100 8.90 0.07 1.18
C ARG A 100 8.15 -1.19 0.76
N LEU A 101 6.84 -1.25 1.00
CA LEU A 101 6.02 -2.40 0.62
C LEU A 101 6.00 -2.59 -0.91
N THR A 102 5.89 -1.51 -1.67
CA THR A 102 5.94 -1.55 -3.14
C THR A 102 7.27 -2.11 -3.65
N MET A 103 8.40 -1.71 -3.05
CA MET A 103 9.73 -2.21 -3.40
C MET A 103 9.88 -3.71 -3.12
N GLU A 104 9.43 -4.18 -1.95
CA GLU A 104 9.43 -5.60 -1.59
C GLU A 104 8.59 -6.42 -2.58
N MET A 105 7.39 -5.93 -2.91
CA MET A 105 6.52 -6.60 -3.88
C MET A 105 7.11 -6.58 -5.30
N ALA A 106 7.77 -5.50 -5.71
CA ALA A 106 8.44 -5.43 -7.02
C ALA A 106 9.61 -6.43 -7.10
N ALA A 107 10.40 -6.56 -6.03
CA ALA A 107 11.46 -7.56 -5.96
C ALA A 107 10.89 -8.99 -6.08
N LEU A 108 9.80 -9.29 -5.39
CA LEU A 108 9.09 -10.57 -5.49
C LEU A 108 8.55 -10.83 -6.90
N ALA A 109 8.00 -9.82 -7.56
CA ALA A 109 7.43 -9.91 -8.89
C ALA A 109 8.45 -10.31 -9.96
N ASN A 110 9.74 -10.06 -9.74
CA ASN A 110 10.81 -10.52 -10.64
C ASN A 110 10.84 -12.04 -10.79
N HIS A 111 10.40 -12.77 -9.78
CA HIS A 111 10.40 -14.22 -9.72
C HIS A 111 9.00 -14.87 -9.74
N ARG A 112 7.92 -14.07 -9.70
CA ARG A 112 6.52 -14.54 -9.60
C ARG A 112 5.65 -13.91 -10.68
N LYS A 113 5.37 -14.69 -11.73
CA LYS A 113 4.64 -14.20 -12.93
C LYS A 113 3.24 -13.66 -12.61
N ALA A 114 2.50 -14.33 -11.71
CA ALA A 114 1.15 -13.91 -11.34
C ALA A 114 1.17 -12.56 -10.60
N LEU A 115 2.09 -12.37 -9.66
CA LEU A 115 2.27 -11.11 -8.95
C LEU A 115 2.69 -9.98 -9.90
N ARG A 116 3.62 -10.25 -10.82
CA ARG A 116 4.04 -9.27 -11.85
C ARG A 116 2.87 -8.82 -12.71
N ALA A 117 2.06 -9.76 -13.20
CA ALA A 117 0.90 -9.44 -14.04
C ALA A 117 -0.11 -8.56 -13.29
N GLU A 118 -0.36 -8.88 -12.01
CA GLU A 118 -1.27 -8.10 -11.19
C GLU A 118 -0.71 -6.69 -10.90
N MET A 119 0.57 -6.58 -10.54
CA MET A 119 1.23 -5.29 -10.35
C MET A 119 1.20 -4.43 -11.61
N SER A 120 1.43 -5.02 -12.80
CA SER A 120 1.34 -4.30 -14.07
C SER A 120 -0.07 -3.75 -14.30
N ARG A 121 -1.10 -4.55 -14.05
CA ARG A 121 -2.50 -4.14 -14.19
C ARG A 121 -2.84 -2.94 -13.31
N TYR A 122 -2.47 -2.97 -12.04
CA TYR A 122 -2.68 -1.84 -11.14
C TYR A 122 -1.86 -0.61 -11.56
N ALA A 123 -0.60 -0.80 -11.93
CA ALA A 123 0.27 0.30 -12.36
C ALA A 123 -0.27 1.03 -13.60
N GLU A 124 -0.87 0.31 -14.56
CA GLU A 124 -1.51 0.90 -15.73
C GLU A 124 -2.71 1.78 -15.34
N VAL A 125 -3.56 1.28 -14.43
CA VAL A 125 -4.72 2.04 -13.93
C VAL A 125 -4.27 3.30 -13.19
N PHE A 126 -3.30 3.19 -12.28
CA PHE A 126 -2.71 4.34 -11.56
C PHE A 126 -2.17 5.38 -12.53
N ARG A 127 -1.41 4.96 -13.52
CA ARG A 127 -0.79 5.85 -14.51
C ARG A 127 -1.83 6.60 -15.34
N GLU A 128 -2.90 5.91 -15.76
CA GLU A 128 -3.97 6.55 -16.51
C GLU A 128 -4.71 7.60 -15.66
N GLN A 129 -4.97 7.30 -14.40
CA GLN A 129 -5.60 8.24 -13.48
C GLN A 129 -4.69 9.47 -13.23
N GLN A 130 -3.40 9.26 -13.03
CA GLN A 130 -2.44 10.35 -12.89
C GLN A 130 -2.34 11.20 -14.16
N ARG A 131 -2.31 10.57 -15.34
CA ARG A 131 -2.33 11.28 -16.62
C ARG A 131 -3.54 12.19 -16.72
N GLN A 132 -4.72 11.70 -16.32
CA GLN A 132 -5.94 12.50 -16.33
C GLN A 132 -5.89 13.67 -15.36
N ALA A 133 -5.28 13.50 -14.18
CA ALA A 133 -5.06 14.60 -13.24
C ALA A 133 -4.19 15.71 -13.85
N PHE A 134 -3.12 15.35 -14.54
CA PHE A 134 -2.28 16.32 -15.24
C PHE A 134 -3.04 17.01 -16.37
N VAL A 135 -3.86 16.31 -17.16
CA VAL A 135 -4.71 16.92 -18.18
C VAL A 135 -5.65 17.97 -17.54
N THR A 136 -6.32 17.59 -16.47
CA THR A 136 -7.24 18.49 -15.76
C THR A 136 -6.53 19.71 -15.19
N ALA A 137 -5.35 19.53 -14.62
CA ALA A 137 -4.55 20.64 -14.10
C ALA A 137 -4.07 21.58 -15.21
N LEU A 138 -3.65 21.02 -16.34
CA LEU A 138 -3.26 21.80 -17.54
C LEU A 138 -4.40 22.66 -18.07
N GLU A 139 -5.59 22.08 -18.21
CA GLU A 139 -6.79 22.78 -18.69
C GLU A 139 -7.20 23.92 -17.77
N ARG A 140 -7.08 23.73 -16.44
CA ARG A 140 -7.45 24.74 -15.44
C ARG A 140 -6.47 25.90 -15.34
N HIS A 141 -5.17 25.60 -15.44
CA HIS A 141 -4.13 26.57 -15.07
C HIS A 141 -3.24 27.01 -16.23
N GLY A 142 -3.29 26.29 -17.37
CA GLY A 142 -2.52 26.64 -18.58
C GLY A 142 -0.99 26.69 -18.38
N ALA A 143 -0.48 26.08 -17.31
CA ALA A 143 0.84 26.34 -16.76
C ALA A 143 1.94 25.38 -17.26
N LEU A 144 1.57 24.30 -17.94
CA LEU A 144 2.56 23.32 -18.43
C LEU A 144 2.93 23.58 -19.91
N PRO A 145 4.19 23.33 -20.28
CA PRO A 145 4.58 23.36 -21.69
C PRO A 145 3.71 22.39 -22.51
N SER A 146 3.03 22.90 -23.52
CA SER A 146 2.15 22.10 -24.39
C SER A 146 2.88 21.00 -25.18
N GLU A 147 4.21 21.05 -25.22
CA GLU A 147 5.07 20.11 -25.94
C GLU A 147 5.31 18.80 -25.17
N VAL A 148 5.09 18.77 -23.85
CA VAL A 148 5.33 17.57 -23.03
C VAL A 148 4.01 16.82 -22.79
N PRO A 149 3.87 15.59 -23.29
CA PRO A 149 2.66 14.81 -23.06
C PRO A 149 2.35 14.62 -21.55
N PRO A 150 1.09 14.69 -21.13
CA PRO A 150 0.69 14.57 -19.72
C PRO A 150 1.17 13.29 -19.03
N VAL A 151 1.26 12.18 -19.77
CA VAL A 151 1.82 10.92 -19.26
C VAL A 151 3.28 11.03 -18.85
N VAL A 152 4.06 11.88 -19.51
CA VAL A 152 5.47 12.10 -19.16
C VAL A 152 5.57 12.79 -17.79
N TRP A 153 4.70 13.76 -17.52
CA TRP A 153 4.64 14.41 -16.21
C TRP A 153 4.28 13.43 -15.09
N SER A 154 3.34 12.51 -15.34
CA SER A 154 3.00 11.47 -14.36
C SER A 154 4.19 10.54 -14.08
N ILE A 155 4.95 10.18 -15.11
CA ILE A 155 6.17 9.36 -14.97
C ILE A 155 7.26 10.11 -14.19
N LEU A 156 7.47 11.39 -14.50
CA LEU A 156 8.47 12.21 -13.81
C LEU A 156 8.14 12.35 -12.32
N LEU A 157 6.88 12.70 -11.97
CA LEU A 157 6.45 12.86 -10.59
C LEU A 157 6.61 11.55 -9.81
N THR A 158 6.14 10.43 -10.38
CA THR A 158 6.27 9.10 -9.75
C THR A 158 7.73 8.67 -9.67
N GLY A 159 8.53 8.95 -10.71
CA GLY A 159 9.96 8.61 -10.73
C GLY A 159 10.75 9.37 -9.66
N LEU A 160 10.51 10.67 -9.52
CA LEU A 160 11.16 11.49 -8.49
C LEU A 160 10.78 11.00 -7.08
N SER A 161 9.49 10.79 -6.79
CA SER A 161 9.07 10.28 -5.49
C SER A 161 9.68 8.90 -5.20
N THR A 162 9.71 8.00 -6.18
CA THR A 162 10.32 6.66 -6.03
C THR A 162 11.81 6.74 -5.73
N VAL A 163 12.56 7.60 -6.44
CA VAL A 163 14.01 7.75 -6.21
C VAL A 163 14.30 8.37 -4.85
N VAL A 164 13.54 9.39 -4.45
CA VAL A 164 13.67 10.01 -3.11
C VAL A 164 13.41 8.97 -2.02
N MET A 165 12.31 8.21 -2.11
CA MET A 165 11.97 7.19 -1.11
C MET A 165 12.97 6.02 -1.08
N LEU A 166 13.48 5.60 -2.24
CA LEU A 166 14.55 4.60 -2.30
C LEU A 166 15.82 5.11 -1.64
N GLY A 167 16.20 6.36 -1.91
CA GLY A 167 17.35 6.99 -1.28
C GLY A 167 17.22 7.05 0.23
N GLU A 168 16.09 7.49 0.76
CA GLU A 168 15.78 7.47 2.20
C GLU A 168 15.97 6.06 2.80
N ALA A 169 15.44 5.04 2.15
CA ALA A 169 15.54 3.66 2.61
C ALA A 169 17.00 3.14 2.63
N LEU A 170 17.86 3.68 1.75
CA LEU A 170 19.27 3.31 1.64
C LEU A 170 20.21 4.26 2.41
N GLY A 171 19.69 5.32 3.01
CA GLY A 171 20.50 6.35 3.68
C GLY A 171 21.26 7.26 2.71
N VAL A 172 20.80 7.38 1.46
CA VAL A 172 21.40 8.25 0.42
C VAL A 172 20.49 9.46 0.22
N THR A 173 20.84 10.59 0.82
CA THR A 173 19.98 11.80 0.85
C THR A 173 20.51 12.95 -0.02
N ALA A 174 21.63 12.76 -0.74
CA ALA A 174 22.20 13.78 -1.61
C ALA A 174 21.20 14.19 -2.71
N GLY A 175 20.88 15.48 -2.80
CA GLY A 175 19.95 16.04 -3.77
C GLY A 175 18.46 15.89 -3.40
N HIS A 176 18.11 15.30 -2.25
CA HIS A 176 16.70 15.14 -1.83
C HIS A 176 16.05 16.50 -1.56
N ALA A 177 16.72 17.37 -0.80
CA ALA A 177 16.18 18.70 -0.46
C ALA A 177 15.92 19.52 -1.73
N GLU A 178 16.87 19.54 -2.65
CA GLU A 178 16.79 20.26 -3.92
C GLU A 178 15.68 19.67 -4.82
N THR A 179 15.51 18.35 -4.82
CA THR A 179 14.45 17.68 -5.56
C THR A 179 13.08 18.03 -4.99
N MET A 180 12.92 17.98 -3.66
CA MET A 180 11.68 18.37 -2.98
C MET A 180 11.32 19.83 -3.30
N GLU A 181 12.27 20.75 -3.12
CA GLU A 181 12.08 22.18 -3.42
C GLU A 181 11.70 22.41 -4.90
N LEU A 182 12.35 21.71 -5.83
CA LEU A 182 12.02 21.81 -7.26
C LEU A 182 10.58 21.38 -7.54
N VAL A 183 10.15 20.23 -7.01
CA VAL A 183 8.79 19.70 -7.20
C VAL A 183 7.77 20.61 -6.54
N GLU A 184 7.99 21.06 -5.30
CA GLU A 184 7.09 21.96 -4.59
C GLU A 184 6.93 23.30 -5.30
N ARG A 185 8.00 23.85 -5.83
CA ARG A 185 7.98 25.07 -6.65
C ARG A 185 7.18 24.86 -7.95
N PHE A 186 7.36 23.73 -8.62
CA PHE A 186 6.61 23.36 -9.83
C PHE A 186 5.10 23.19 -9.52
N LEU A 187 4.76 22.48 -8.46
CA LEU A 187 3.36 22.27 -8.05
C LEU A 187 2.70 23.61 -7.64
N THR A 188 3.45 24.48 -6.95
CA THR A 188 2.97 25.81 -6.58
C THR A 188 2.66 26.68 -7.80
N GLN A 189 3.43 26.56 -8.88
CA GLN A 189 3.16 27.27 -10.13
C GLN A 189 1.88 26.81 -10.80
N ILE A 190 1.51 25.52 -10.66
CA ILE A 190 0.31 24.96 -11.29
C ILE A 190 -0.92 25.14 -10.41
N GLU A 191 -0.86 24.72 -9.15
CA GLU A 191 -2.04 24.62 -8.27
C GLU A 191 -2.05 25.65 -7.14
N GLY A 192 -1.03 26.54 -7.07
CA GLY A 192 -0.83 27.43 -5.96
C GLY A 192 -0.13 26.76 -4.77
N PRO A 193 0.09 27.51 -3.66
CA PRO A 193 0.69 26.92 -2.46
C PRO A 193 -0.20 25.82 -1.88
N PRO A 194 0.39 24.81 -1.21
CA PRO A 194 -0.37 23.67 -0.70
C PRO A 194 -1.42 24.12 0.33
N GLN A 195 -2.67 23.74 0.10
CA GLN A 195 -3.81 23.97 1.00
C GLN A 195 -4.23 22.69 1.71
N ILE A 196 -3.48 21.59 1.47
CA ILE A 196 -3.81 20.27 1.99
C ILE A 196 -3.36 20.21 3.44
N ASP A 197 -4.31 19.97 4.34
CA ASP A 197 -4.04 19.68 5.75
C ASP A 197 -3.28 18.36 5.86
N ASP A 198 -2.12 18.39 6.52
CA ASP A 198 -1.33 17.18 6.81
C ASP A 198 -2.12 16.14 7.64
N GLY A 199 -3.18 16.58 8.32
CA GLY A 199 -4.10 15.73 9.07
C GLY A 199 -4.76 14.65 8.21
N LEU A 200 -5.10 14.92 6.95
CA LEU A 200 -5.71 13.94 6.05
C LEU A 200 -4.75 12.83 5.65
N VAL A 201 -3.48 13.15 5.43
CA VAL A 201 -2.44 12.14 5.14
C VAL A 201 -2.12 11.32 6.39
N HIS A 202 -2.14 11.96 7.57
CA HIS A 202 -1.96 11.29 8.86
C HIS A 202 -3.15 10.40 9.23
N GLN A 203 -4.38 10.82 8.97
CA GLN A 203 -5.59 10.04 9.22
C GLN A 203 -5.60 8.77 8.37
N TRP A 204 -5.30 8.87 7.09
CA TRP A 204 -5.16 7.72 6.20
C TRP A 204 -4.04 6.77 6.67
N ARG A 205 -2.92 7.33 7.15
CA ARG A 205 -1.78 6.58 7.70
C ARG A 205 -2.16 5.83 8.99
N SER A 206 -2.91 6.49 9.90
CA SER A 206 -3.33 5.89 11.18
C SER A 206 -4.42 4.83 11.01
N GLU A 207 -5.33 4.99 10.05
CA GLU A 207 -6.38 4.01 9.74
C GLU A 207 -5.80 2.72 9.12
N GLN A 208 -4.70 2.82 8.37
CA GLN A 208 -4.01 1.65 7.81
C GLN A 208 -3.10 0.93 8.82
N SER A 209 -2.56 1.66 9.79
CA SER A 209 -1.66 1.11 10.82
C SER A 209 -2.39 0.64 12.07
N ALA A 210 -3.70 0.85 12.18
CA ALA A 210 -4.48 0.38 13.31
C ALA A 210 -4.63 -1.16 13.24
N PRO A 211 -4.00 -1.92 14.14
CA PRO A 211 -4.30 -3.35 14.25
C PRO A 211 -5.77 -3.46 14.62
N LEU A 212 -6.52 -4.32 13.92
CA LEU A 212 -7.86 -4.71 14.34
C LEU A 212 -7.77 -5.18 15.79
N ALA A 213 -8.22 -4.33 16.72
CA ALA A 213 -8.17 -4.62 18.14
C ALA A 213 -8.85 -5.98 18.38
N PRO A 214 -8.20 -6.94 19.04
CA PRO A 214 -8.84 -8.17 19.41
C PRO A 214 -9.84 -7.83 20.53
N GLU A 215 -11.13 -7.81 20.23
CA GLU A 215 -12.18 -7.89 21.26
C GLU A 215 -12.11 -9.26 21.95
N PHE A 216 -11.12 -9.44 22.79
CA PHE A 216 -11.11 -10.51 23.78
C PHE A 216 -11.73 -9.98 25.07
N SER A 217 -13.04 -9.88 25.10
CA SER A 217 -13.77 -9.95 26.36
C SER A 217 -13.71 -11.38 26.87
N ALA A 218 -12.73 -11.63 27.73
CA ALA A 218 -12.74 -12.82 28.56
C ALA A 218 -13.93 -12.72 29.51
N THR A 219 -15.01 -13.40 29.18
CA THR A 219 -16.14 -13.63 30.10
C THR A 219 -15.64 -14.56 31.19
N THR A 220 -15.13 -13.98 32.26
CA THR A 220 -14.83 -14.70 33.51
C THR A 220 -16.16 -15.06 34.15
N THR A 221 -16.54 -16.31 34.01
CA THR A 221 -17.67 -16.90 34.80
C THR A 221 -17.24 -16.97 36.25
N PRO A 222 -17.96 -16.40 37.21
CA PRO A 222 -17.65 -16.60 38.60
C PRO A 222 -18.06 -18.02 39.01
N SER A 223 -17.07 -18.80 39.45
CA SER A 223 -17.25 -20.07 40.11
C SER A 223 -17.94 -19.84 41.48
N THR A 224 -19.18 -20.22 41.58
CA THR A 224 -19.89 -20.32 42.89
C THR A 224 -19.33 -21.50 43.65
N ALA A 225 -18.49 -21.21 44.64
CA ALA A 225 -18.20 -22.17 45.72
C ALA A 225 -19.38 -22.22 46.66
N SER A 226 -20.11 -23.32 46.67
CA SER A 226 -21.07 -23.67 47.74
C SER A 226 -20.32 -24.35 48.86
N THR A 227 -20.47 -23.78 50.04
CA THR A 227 -20.14 -24.31 51.35
C THR A 227 -21.12 -25.40 51.75
N GLN A 228 -20.62 -26.58 52.11
CA GLN A 228 -21.05 -27.35 53.27
C GLN A 228 -19.97 -28.34 53.69
#